data_bdd1ff4537eda1984de2367f5210aa99
#
_entry.id   bdd1ff4537eda1984de2367f5210aa99
#
_cell.length_a   1.000
_cell.length_b   1.000
_cell.length_c   1.000
_cell.angle_alpha   90.00
_cell.angle_beta   90.00
_cell.angle_gamma   90.00
#
_symmetry.space_group_name_H-M   'P 1'
#
loop_
_entity.id
_entity.type
_entity.pdbx_description
1 polymer ?
#
loop_
_entity_poly.entity_id
_entity_poly.type
_entity_poly.pdbx_seq_one_letter_code
_entity_poly.pdbx_strand_id
1 'polypeptide(L)'
;MKKFLMLATASSLAFYMTACSDNSTSADDDPLKPASVYVFGADSKSGELRWVNEDGISDKSLQFHKDSRIIGIDGNLFVLERFGADNLALVDASENEVSWQVDFEDGENPSDVVKANKDEVWVALEGAAKIVKVAVKDGKITKTVKTNKFNQGEATTPNLVDLDVSGDTLFALFQRSESYAFKVPGLLAMYKLSNGELLDTIKLAKKNPTAMGFADGKLYVASLGEYNETYGTDADDARGIEVVDFAKKKSSMVVDGKKLGGGVYAFAVDPDGVAYAAVYKTWGDVPLAKVNLSEKSVKTVSDVSDVSGSLVFDDVDGVLYIGDRGSKGGLYKYDGKKATKIDAPKDALPVYGIALVR
;
A
#
# COMPACT_ATOMS: atom_id res chain seq x y z
N MET A 1 22.00 61.95 -2.21
CA MET A 1 20.85 61.02 -2.11
C MET A 1 21.24 59.73 -2.84
N LYS A 2 21.76 58.72 -2.12
CA LYS A 2 22.13 57.39 -2.67
C LYS A 2 20.93 56.45 -2.50
N LYS A 3 20.36 55.99 -3.61
CA LYS A 3 19.32 54.93 -3.58
C LYS A 3 19.98 53.59 -3.34
N PHE A 4 19.66 52.94 -2.23
CA PHE A 4 19.96 51.54 -1.97
C PHE A 4 18.94 50.68 -2.75
N LEU A 5 19.41 49.83 -3.63
CA LEU A 5 18.67 48.80 -4.32
C LEU A 5 18.77 47.53 -3.49
N MET A 6 17.69 47.10 -2.82
CA MET A 6 17.62 45.81 -2.17
C MET A 6 17.35 44.76 -3.26
N LEU A 7 18.32 43.89 -3.49
CA LEU A 7 18.14 42.66 -4.26
C LEU A 7 17.53 41.62 -3.33
N ALA A 8 16.27 41.29 -3.53
CA ALA A 8 15.65 40.13 -2.93
C ALA A 8 16.07 38.89 -3.72
N THR A 9 16.96 38.09 -3.18
CA THR A 9 17.27 36.77 -3.71
C THR A 9 16.17 35.81 -3.30
N ALA A 10 15.28 35.52 -4.23
CA ALA A 10 14.35 34.39 -4.11
C ALA A 10 15.18 33.09 -4.27
N SER A 11 15.42 32.41 -3.16
CA SER A 11 15.94 31.05 -3.18
C SER A 11 14.82 30.11 -3.63
N SER A 12 14.76 29.86 -4.93
CA SER A 12 13.96 28.76 -5.47
C SER A 12 14.65 27.45 -5.09
N LEU A 13 14.13 26.72 -4.09
CA LEU A 13 14.44 25.32 -3.90
C LEU A 13 13.89 24.55 -5.11
N ALA A 14 14.76 24.33 -6.08
CA ALA A 14 14.49 23.36 -7.12
C ALA A 14 14.68 21.96 -6.50
N PHE A 15 13.60 21.28 -6.21
CA PHE A 15 13.63 19.84 -5.97
C PHE A 15 13.99 19.16 -7.29
N TYR A 16 15.27 18.86 -7.47
CA TYR A 16 15.67 17.89 -8.46
C TYR A 16 15.28 16.50 -7.94
N MET A 17 14.20 15.98 -8.44
CA MET A 17 13.89 14.56 -8.35
C MET A 17 14.84 13.86 -9.32
N THR A 18 16.03 13.49 -8.83
CA THR A 18 16.85 12.52 -9.52
C THR A 18 16.17 11.17 -9.33
N ALA A 19 15.61 10.63 -10.41
CA ALA A 19 15.39 9.20 -10.50
C ALA A 19 16.71 8.54 -10.09
N CYS A 20 16.70 7.74 -9.02
CA CYS A 20 17.85 6.98 -8.62
C CYS A 20 18.14 5.91 -9.67
N SER A 21 18.95 6.25 -10.66
CA SER A 21 19.90 5.30 -11.17
C SER A 21 21.11 5.40 -10.23
N ASP A 22 21.15 4.59 -9.19
CA ASP A 22 22.34 4.39 -8.40
C ASP A 22 23.39 3.72 -9.27
N ASN A 23 24.18 4.56 -9.95
CA ASN A 23 25.42 4.15 -10.54
C ASN A 23 26.54 4.26 -9.48
N SER A 24 26.41 3.49 -8.39
CA SER A 24 27.56 3.14 -7.54
C SER A 24 28.11 1.82 -8.06
N THR A 25 29.15 1.90 -8.87
CA THR A 25 30.03 0.78 -9.18
C THR A 25 30.69 0.31 -7.90
N SER A 26 30.06 -0.62 -7.20
CA SER A 26 30.68 -1.58 -6.29
C SER A 26 30.28 -2.97 -6.76
N ALA A 27 31.31 -3.77 -7.06
CA ALA A 27 31.20 -5.12 -7.54
C ALA A 27 30.37 -5.97 -6.59
N ASP A 28 29.16 -6.33 -7.04
CA ASP A 28 28.40 -7.53 -6.79
C ASP A 28 27.14 -7.43 -7.67
N ASP A 29 27.33 -7.48 -9.01
CA ASP A 29 26.27 -7.74 -9.98
C ASP A 29 25.91 -9.24 -9.93
N ASP A 30 25.46 -9.73 -8.78
CA ASP A 30 24.71 -10.98 -8.75
C ASP A 30 23.28 -10.64 -9.26
N PRO A 31 22.77 -11.32 -10.30
CA PRO A 31 21.44 -11.04 -10.81
C PRO A 31 20.44 -11.14 -9.64
N LEU A 32 19.60 -10.15 -9.46
CA LEU A 32 18.59 -10.11 -8.39
C LEU A 32 17.86 -11.45 -8.36
N LYS A 33 17.92 -12.15 -7.22
CA LYS A 33 17.24 -13.43 -7.09
C LYS A 33 15.74 -13.23 -7.29
N PRO A 34 15.03 -14.19 -7.90
CA PRO A 34 13.57 -14.17 -7.94
C PRO A 34 13.01 -13.96 -6.54
N ALA A 35 11.96 -13.16 -6.43
CA ALA A 35 11.31 -12.93 -5.14
C ALA A 35 10.70 -14.23 -4.61
N SER A 36 10.87 -14.50 -3.32
CA SER A 36 10.04 -15.48 -2.62
C SER A 36 8.64 -14.87 -2.47
N VAL A 37 7.63 -15.59 -2.98
CA VAL A 37 6.23 -15.14 -2.93
C VAL A 37 5.56 -15.76 -1.70
N TYR A 38 5.00 -14.91 -0.84
CA TYR A 38 4.21 -15.33 0.31
C TYR A 38 2.74 -14.99 0.10
N VAL A 39 1.87 -15.86 0.60
CA VAL A 39 0.41 -15.72 0.48
C VAL A 39 -0.21 -15.81 1.87
N PHE A 40 -1.00 -14.84 2.21
CA PHE A 40 -1.86 -14.88 3.38
C PHE A 40 -3.28 -15.27 2.96
N GLY A 41 -3.73 -16.42 3.45
CA GLY A 41 -5.09 -16.91 3.28
C GLY A 41 -5.90 -16.69 4.55
N ALA A 42 -7.20 -16.38 4.43
CA ALA A 42 -8.06 -16.24 5.59
C ALA A 42 -9.52 -16.63 5.31
N ASP A 43 -10.22 -17.02 6.38
CA ASP A 43 -11.67 -17.18 6.43
C ASP A 43 -12.26 -16.40 7.62
N SER A 44 -13.50 -16.68 8.01
CA SER A 44 -14.14 -16.00 9.14
C SER A 44 -13.55 -16.38 10.50
N LYS A 45 -12.71 -17.42 10.60
CA LYS A 45 -12.23 -18.01 11.85
C LYS A 45 -10.72 -17.94 12.01
N SER A 46 -9.98 -18.14 10.93
CA SER A 46 -8.52 -18.35 10.94
C SER A 46 -7.84 -17.62 9.79
N GLY A 47 -6.55 -17.39 9.97
CA GLY A 47 -5.63 -16.91 8.94
C GLY A 47 -4.38 -17.78 8.90
N GLU A 48 -3.83 -17.97 7.72
CA GLU A 48 -2.63 -18.74 7.48
C GLU A 48 -1.68 -18.05 6.51
N LEU A 49 -0.40 -18.14 6.78
CA LEU A 49 0.67 -17.71 5.92
C LEU A 49 1.28 -18.95 5.24
N ARG A 50 1.35 -18.94 3.93
CA ARG A 50 1.99 -19.97 3.10
C ARG A 50 2.98 -19.29 2.15
N TRP A 51 3.87 -20.07 1.53
CA TRP A 51 4.83 -19.59 0.53
C TRP A 51 4.68 -20.37 -0.77
N VAL A 52 5.12 -19.78 -1.87
CA VAL A 52 5.10 -20.40 -3.20
C VAL A 52 6.43 -21.08 -3.43
N ASN A 53 6.41 -22.32 -3.86
CA ASN A 53 7.54 -23.12 -4.28
C ASN A 53 7.36 -23.58 -5.76
N GLU A 54 8.22 -24.45 -6.26
CA GLU A 54 8.16 -24.94 -7.64
C GLU A 54 6.86 -25.70 -7.97
N ASP A 55 6.24 -26.34 -6.98
CA ASP A 55 5.01 -27.12 -7.13
C ASP A 55 3.73 -26.27 -6.92
N GLY A 56 3.86 -25.00 -6.55
CA GLY A 56 2.76 -24.09 -6.23
C GLY A 56 2.79 -23.57 -4.79
N ILE A 57 1.63 -23.30 -4.21
CA ILE A 57 1.51 -22.88 -2.80
C ILE A 57 1.83 -24.08 -1.88
N SER A 58 2.64 -23.85 -0.85
CA SER A 58 3.11 -24.90 0.06
C SER A 58 1.97 -25.58 0.83
N ASP A 59 2.15 -26.88 1.14
CA ASP A 59 1.24 -27.61 2.05
C ASP A 59 1.42 -27.20 3.52
N LYS A 60 2.56 -26.57 3.87
CA LYS A 60 2.84 -26.07 5.21
C LYS A 60 2.37 -24.64 5.35
N SER A 61 1.92 -24.28 6.56
CA SER A 61 1.51 -22.90 6.88
C SER A 61 1.92 -22.51 8.31
N LEU A 62 2.03 -21.20 8.53
CA LEU A 62 2.06 -20.59 9.85
C LEU A 62 0.67 -20.00 10.14
N GLN A 63 0.22 -20.11 11.39
CA GLN A 63 -1.09 -19.59 11.79
C GLN A 63 -0.96 -18.17 12.33
N PHE A 64 -1.85 -17.28 11.86
CA PHE A 64 -1.96 -15.91 12.30
C PHE A 64 -3.42 -15.51 12.49
N HIS A 65 -3.65 -14.32 13.01
CA HIS A 65 -5.00 -13.77 13.11
C HIS A 65 -5.61 -13.61 11.69
N LYS A 66 -6.90 -13.91 11.57
CA LYS A 66 -7.64 -13.88 10.28
C LYS A 66 -7.62 -12.53 9.56
N ASP A 67 -7.46 -11.45 10.31
CA ASP A 67 -7.34 -10.11 9.75
C ASP A 67 -5.87 -9.66 9.86
N SER A 68 -5.04 -10.18 8.96
CA SER A 68 -3.63 -9.82 8.89
C SER A 68 -3.26 -9.29 7.52
N ARG A 69 -2.25 -8.43 7.48
CA ARG A 69 -1.54 -8.02 6.27
C ARG A 69 -0.13 -8.55 6.29
N ILE A 70 0.42 -8.82 5.12
CA ILE A 70 1.80 -9.28 4.96
C ILE A 70 2.56 -8.36 4.02
N ILE A 71 3.81 -8.02 4.38
CA ILE A 71 4.63 -7.08 3.60
C ILE A 71 6.08 -7.55 3.63
N GLY A 72 6.70 -7.66 2.45
CA GLY A 72 8.12 -7.99 2.30
C GLY A 72 8.99 -6.74 2.20
N ILE A 73 10.09 -6.69 2.96
CA ILE A 73 11.07 -5.59 2.95
C ILE A 73 12.47 -6.16 3.16
N ASP A 74 13.38 -6.02 2.19
CA ASP A 74 14.81 -6.39 2.30
C ASP A 74 15.05 -7.78 2.89
N GLY A 75 14.47 -8.81 2.31
CA GLY A 75 14.60 -10.18 2.80
C GLY A 75 13.79 -10.53 4.05
N ASN A 76 13.08 -9.58 4.63
CA ASN A 76 12.22 -9.78 5.79
C ASN A 76 10.74 -9.85 5.39
N LEU A 77 9.96 -10.67 6.10
CA LEU A 77 8.52 -10.73 5.95
C LEU A 77 7.84 -10.26 7.23
N PHE A 78 7.13 -9.17 7.15
CA PHE A 78 6.34 -8.62 8.25
C PHE A 78 4.89 -9.09 8.16
N VAL A 79 4.32 -9.49 9.30
CA VAL A 79 2.90 -9.82 9.46
C VAL A 79 2.30 -8.83 10.45
N LEU A 80 1.30 -8.07 10.00
CA LEU A 80 0.56 -7.12 10.79
C LEU A 80 -0.77 -7.76 11.15
N GLU A 81 -0.92 -8.25 12.38
CA GLU A 81 -2.18 -8.79 12.87
C GLU A 81 -3.04 -7.66 13.40
N ARG A 82 -4.29 -7.58 12.94
CA ARG A 82 -5.17 -6.43 13.08
C ARG A 82 -6.42 -6.79 13.88
N PHE A 83 -7.26 -5.79 14.17
CA PHE A 83 -8.61 -5.93 14.76
C PHE A 83 -8.73 -6.90 15.94
N GLY A 84 -8.01 -6.60 17.02
CA GLY A 84 -8.05 -7.31 18.29
C GLY A 84 -6.88 -8.28 18.53
N ALA A 85 -5.96 -8.41 17.57
CA ALA A 85 -4.65 -8.99 17.80
C ALA A 85 -3.60 -7.90 17.98
N ASP A 86 -3.69 -6.82 17.20
CA ASP A 86 -2.92 -5.56 17.34
C ASP A 86 -1.42 -5.76 17.57
N ASN A 87 -0.76 -6.53 16.69
CA ASN A 87 0.67 -6.81 16.83
C ASN A 87 1.39 -6.79 15.47
N LEU A 88 2.72 -6.80 15.54
CA LEU A 88 3.63 -6.94 14.42
C LEU A 88 4.53 -8.14 14.67
N ALA A 89 4.58 -9.07 13.72
CA ALA A 89 5.52 -10.18 13.73
C ALA A 89 6.52 -10.06 12.58
N LEU A 90 7.75 -10.50 12.82
CA LEU A 90 8.75 -10.75 11.79
C LEU A 90 8.86 -12.26 11.56
N VAL A 91 8.71 -12.69 10.32
CA VAL A 91 8.93 -14.07 9.88
C VAL A 91 10.28 -14.13 9.17
N ASP A 92 11.13 -15.06 9.60
CA ASP A 92 12.33 -15.42 8.87
C ASP A 92 11.95 -16.20 7.62
N ALA A 93 12.19 -15.60 6.46
CA ALA A 93 11.82 -16.18 5.17
C ALA A 93 12.70 -17.39 4.79
N SER A 94 13.87 -17.56 5.40
CA SER A 94 14.75 -18.71 5.12
C SER A 94 14.30 -19.97 5.85
N GLU A 95 13.77 -19.84 7.06
CA GLU A 95 13.32 -20.93 7.90
C GLU A 95 11.80 -21.10 7.92
N ASN A 96 11.05 -20.07 7.48
CA ASN A 96 9.60 -19.98 7.58
C ASN A 96 9.11 -20.11 9.03
N GLU A 97 9.74 -19.36 9.94
CA GLU A 97 9.44 -19.34 11.35
C GLU A 97 9.31 -17.89 11.86
N VAL A 98 8.50 -17.67 12.92
CA VAL A 98 8.37 -16.36 13.55
C VAL A 98 9.63 -16.07 14.36
N SER A 99 10.38 -15.05 13.96
CA SER A 99 11.59 -14.60 14.66
C SER A 99 11.26 -13.83 15.95
N TRP A 100 10.30 -12.94 15.88
CA TRP A 100 9.78 -12.18 17.01
C TRP A 100 8.37 -11.64 16.72
N GLN A 101 7.65 -11.28 17.78
CA GLN A 101 6.36 -10.61 17.76
C GLN A 101 6.35 -9.53 18.81
N VAL A 102 5.75 -8.38 18.51
CA VAL A 102 5.57 -7.26 19.43
C VAL A 102 4.13 -6.79 19.38
N ASP A 103 3.54 -6.64 20.59
CA ASP A 103 2.17 -6.18 20.75
C ASP A 103 2.14 -4.64 20.73
N PHE A 104 1.10 -4.10 20.12
CA PHE A 104 0.64 -2.72 20.28
C PHE A 104 -0.47 -2.65 21.34
N GLU A 105 -0.96 -1.45 21.65
CA GLU A 105 -2.11 -1.30 22.55
C GLU A 105 -3.41 -1.74 21.82
N ASP A 106 -4.40 -2.21 22.60
CA ASP A 106 -5.69 -2.65 22.08
C ASP A 106 -6.33 -1.58 21.17
N GLY A 107 -6.70 -1.99 19.96
CA GLY A 107 -7.33 -1.14 18.97
C GLY A 107 -6.38 -0.25 18.18
N GLU A 108 -5.06 -0.36 18.33
CA GLU A 108 -4.11 0.42 17.53
C GLU A 108 -4.05 0.00 16.07
N ASN A 109 -4.42 -1.23 15.74
CA ASN A 109 -4.72 -1.70 14.41
C ASN A 109 -3.63 -1.38 13.37
N PRO A 110 -2.49 -2.09 13.37
CA PRO A 110 -1.41 -1.84 12.43
C PRO A 110 -1.90 -2.04 10.99
N SER A 111 -1.64 -1.08 10.10
CA SER A 111 -2.20 -1.09 8.75
C SER A 111 -1.18 -1.23 7.64
N ASP A 112 0.06 -0.77 7.87
CA ASP A 112 1.11 -0.83 6.87
C ASP A 112 2.50 -0.72 7.49
N VAL A 113 3.54 -1.18 6.74
CA VAL A 113 4.94 -1.10 7.16
C VAL A 113 5.83 -0.77 5.95
N VAL A 114 6.76 0.18 6.12
CA VAL A 114 7.73 0.56 5.10
C VAL A 114 9.14 0.70 5.68
N LYS A 115 10.14 0.52 4.82
CA LYS A 115 11.55 0.66 5.19
C LYS A 115 11.85 2.09 5.65
N ALA A 116 12.45 2.24 6.84
CA ALA A 116 13.03 3.49 7.29
C ALA A 116 14.55 3.57 6.97
N ASN A 117 15.25 2.47 7.19
CA ASN A 117 16.66 2.23 6.87
C ASN A 117 16.94 0.72 6.97
N LYS A 118 18.21 0.30 6.91
CA LYS A 118 18.58 -1.13 6.99
C LYS A 118 18.21 -1.82 8.32
N ASP A 119 18.05 -1.06 9.41
CA ASP A 119 17.84 -1.57 10.76
C ASP A 119 16.44 -1.27 11.34
N GLU A 120 15.65 -0.43 10.67
CA GLU A 120 14.36 0.07 11.18
C GLU A 120 13.29 0.17 10.08
N VAL A 121 12.05 -0.02 10.48
CA VAL A 121 10.85 0.19 9.66
C VAL A 121 9.93 1.22 10.30
N TRP A 122 9.14 1.95 9.49
CA TRP A 122 8.00 2.72 9.96
C TRP A 122 6.73 1.90 9.85
N VAL A 123 5.90 1.91 10.89
CA VAL A 123 4.63 1.17 10.97
C VAL A 123 3.48 2.17 11.13
N ALA A 124 2.48 2.06 10.29
CA ALA A 124 1.23 2.79 10.39
C ALA A 124 0.30 2.10 11.39
N LEU A 125 -0.28 2.88 12.31
CA LEU A 125 -1.30 2.41 13.26
C LEU A 125 -2.62 3.11 12.94
N GLU A 126 -3.49 2.45 12.17
CA GLU A 126 -4.76 3.00 11.66
C GLU A 126 -5.72 3.37 12.79
N GLY A 127 -5.79 2.53 13.82
CA GLY A 127 -6.65 2.73 14.99
C GLY A 127 -6.10 3.73 15.99
N ALA A 128 -4.86 4.20 15.81
CA ALA A 128 -4.20 5.18 16.67
C ALA A 128 -3.83 6.43 15.89
N ALA A 129 -3.69 7.55 16.60
CA ALA A 129 -3.22 8.79 15.99
C ALA A 129 -1.69 8.88 16.04
N LYS A 130 -0.98 7.84 15.54
CA LYS A 130 0.47 7.77 15.54
C LYS A 130 1.07 6.88 14.44
N ILE A 131 2.31 7.17 14.08
CA ILE A 131 3.22 6.30 13.33
C ILE A 131 4.35 5.92 14.28
N VAL A 132 4.80 4.68 14.25
CA VAL A 132 5.92 4.24 15.08
C VAL A 132 7.08 3.74 14.23
N LYS A 133 8.30 3.93 14.71
CA LYS A 133 9.50 3.34 14.11
C LYS A 133 9.89 2.13 14.97
N VAL A 134 10.13 1.01 14.30
CA VAL A 134 10.40 -0.29 14.94
C VAL A 134 11.75 -0.81 14.46
N ALA A 135 12.57 -1.28 15.40
CA ALA A 135 13.84 -1.93 15.09
C ALA A 135 13.60 -3.35 14.54
N VAL A 136 14.14 -3.66 13.36
CA VAL A 136 14.00 -4.97 12.69
C VAL A 136 14.58 -6.10 13.54
N LYS A 137 15.65 -5.82 14.30
CA LYS A 137 16.38 -6.82 15.10
C LYS A 137 15.52 -7.47 16.19
N ASP A 138 14.69 -6.69 16.89
CA ASP A 138 14.04 -7.14 18.12
C ASP A 138 12.63 -6.57 18.34
N GLY A 139 12.04 -5.94 17.33
CA GLY A 139 10.68 -5.39 17.39
C GLY A 139 10.50 -4.16 18.29
N LYS A 140 11.58 -3.58 18.85
CA LYS A 140 11.44 -2.45 19.77
C LYS A 140 11.02 -1.18 19.06
N ILE A 141 10.04 -0.48 19.63
CA ILE A 141 9.65 0.86 19.19
C ILE A 141 10.77 1.83 19.58
N THR A 142 11.43 2.43 18.56
CA THR A 142 12.53 3.39 18.73
C THR A 142 12.04 4.84 18.64
N LYS A 143 10.88 5.08 18.02
CA LYS A 143 10.31 6.40 17.86
C LYS A 143 8.79 6.36 17.68
N THR A 144 8.11 7.41 18.15
CA THR A 144 6.68 7.65 17.93
C THR A 144 6.47 9.06 17.35
N VAL A 145 5.67 9.14 16.27
CA VAL A 145 5.23 10.40 15.65
C VAL A 145 3.72 10.51 15.82
N LYS A 146 3.26 11.57 16.52
CA LYS A 146 1.83 11.81 16.71
C LYS A 146 1.20 12.44 15.47
N THR A 147 0.02 11.92 15.06
CA THR A 147 -0.73 12.37 13.89
C THR A 147 -2.12 12.94 14.23
N ASN A 148 -2.45 13.06 15.53
CA ASN A 148 -3.76 13.52 16.01
C ASN A 148 -4.20 14.90 15.48
N LYS A 149 -3.26 15.77 15.08
CA LYS A 149 -3.56 17.05 14.42
C LYS A 149 -4.31 16.91 13.08
N PHE A 150 -4.38 15.72 12.54
CA PHE A 150 -5.10 15.41 11.29
C PHE A 150 -6.46 14.78 11.52
N ASN A 151 -6.85 14.53 12.78
CA ASN A 151 -8.17 14.01 13.12
C ASN A 151 -9.27 14.90 12.52
N GLN A 152 -10.41 14.29 12.23
CA GLN A 152 -11.59 14.97 11.72
C GLN A 152 -12.70 14.95 12.77
N GLY A 153 -13.26 16.12 13.09
CA GLY A 153 -14.36 16.23 14.04
C GLY A 153 -14.00 15.63 15.41
N GLU A 154 -14.83 14.74 15.90
CA GLU A 154 -14.65 14.01 17.19
C GLU A 154 -13.86 12.70 17.05
N ALA A 155 -13.31 12.41 15.86
CA ALA A 155 -12.53 11.19 15.65
C ALA A 155 -11.26 11.18 16.50
N THR A 156 -10.94 10.02 17.09
CA THR A 156 -9.74 9.80 17.90
C THR A 156 -8.50 9.51 17.07
N THR A 157 -8.67 9.11 15.80
CA THR A 157 -7.61 8.79 14.84
C THR A 157 -7.91 9.42 13.47
N PRO A 158 -6.89 9.81 12.69
CA PRO A 158 -7.08 10.27 11.32
C PRO A 158 -7.21 9.14 10.30
N ASN A 159 -7.21 7.87 10.73
CA ASN A 159 -7.22 6.64 9.89
C ASN A 159 -6.07 6.64 8.88
N LEU A 160 -4.88 6.30 9.35
CA LEU A 160 -3.68 6.13 8.54
C LEU A 160 -3.72 4.75 7.85
N VAL A 161 -3.89 4.72 6.54
CA VAL A 161 -4.16 3.47 5.80
C VAL A 161 -3.00 2.96 4.97
N ASP A 162 -2.07 3.85 4.59
CA ASP A 162 -0.98 3.49 3.70
C ASP A 162 0.26 4.35 3.95
N LEU A 163 1.44 3.76 3.81
CA LEU A 163 2.74 4.40 3.85
C LEU A 163 3.48 4.12 2.55
N ASP A 164 4.30 5.07 2.12
CA ASP A 164 5.22 4.88 1.00
C ASP A 164 6.49 5.71 1.22
N VAL A 165 7.58 5.37 0.53
CA VAL A 165 8.87 6.03 0.68
C VAL A 165 9.44 6.38 -0.69
N SER A 166 9.85 7.63 -0.85
CA SER A 166 10.63 8.06 -2.01
C SER A 166 11.75 9.00 -1.57
N GLY A 167 12.99 8.64 -1.86
CA GLY A 167 14.18 9.34 -1.36
C GLY A 167 14.16 9.44 0.17
N ASP A 168 14.37 10.64 0.69
CA ASP A 168 14.37 10.92 2.14
C ASP A 168 12.98 11.23 2.72
N THR A 169 11.92 10.96 1.98
CA THR A 169 10.54 11.31 2.37
C THR A 169 9.70 10.08 2.64
N LEU A 170 9.10 10.03 3.82
CA LEU A 170 8.02 9.12 4.20
C LEU A 170 6.68 9.81 3.88
N PHE A 171 5.87 9.16 3.06
CA PHE A 171 4.51 9.57 2.73
C PHE A 171 3.51 8.79 3.60
N ALA A 172 2.51 9.48 4.14
CA ALA A 172 1.48 8.89 4.98
C ALA A 172 0.10 9.34 4.48
N LEU A 173 -0.75 8.35 4.16
CA LEU A 173 -2.06 8.55 3.56
C LEU A 173 -3.16 8.39 4.59
N PHE A 174 -3.95 9.46 4.80
CA PHE A 174 -5.01 9.51 5.80
C PHE A 174 -6.40 9.59 5.15
N GLN A 175 -7.31 8.72 5.57
CA GLN A 175 -8.72 8.76 5.14
C GLN A 175 -9.51 9.88 5.82
N ARG A 176 -9.23 10.17 7.09
CA ARG A 176 -9.90 11.17 7.91
C ARG A 176 -11.40 10.91 8.06
N SER A 177 -11.76 9.65 8.30
CA SER A 177 -13.16 9.30 8.57
C SER A 177 -13.57 9.69 10.01
N GLU A 178 -14.86 9.91 10.20
CA GLU A 178 -15.50 10.07 11.49
C GLU A 178 -16.68 9.11 11.58
N SER A 179 -16.62 8.13 12.49
CA SER A 179 -17.64 7.08 12.61
C SER A 179 -17.95 6.38 11.27
N TYR A 180 -16.91 6.01 10.54
CA TYR A 180 -16.97 5.40 9.18
C TYR A 180 -17.57 6.28 8.09
N ALA A 181 -17.82 7.55 8.37
CA ALA A 181 -18.27 8.52 7.36
C ALA A 181 -17.08 9.35 6.82
N PHE A 182 -16.94 9.42 5.52
CA PHE A 182 -15.87 10.15 4.84
C PHE A 182 -16.38 11.55 4.43
N LYS A 183 -16.55 12.44 5.42
CA LYS A 183 -17.12 13.79 5.19
C LYS A 183 -16.18 14.76 4.48
N VAL A 184 -14.88 14.55 4.60
CA VAL A 184 -13.83 15.41 4.04
C VAL A 184 -12.89 14.61 3.11
N PRO A 185 -12.22 15.29 2.17
CA PRO A 185 -11.16 14.65 1.37
C PRO A 185 -10.04 14.09 2.24
N GLY A 186 -9.37 13.05 1.71
CA GLY A 186 -8.19 12.49 2.31
C GLY A 186 -7.05 13.50 2.41
N LEU A 187 -6.02 13.14 3.14
CA LEU A 187 -4.82 13.95 3.36
C LEU A 187 -3.58 13.10 3.12
N LEU A 188 -2.64 13.63 2.35
CA LEU A 188 -1.28 13.13 2.25
C LEU A 188 -0.38 13.98 3.14
N ALA A 189 0.34 13.36 4.08
CA ALA A 189 1.37 14.04 4.85
C ALA A 189 2.75 13.51 4.44
N MET A 190 3.72 14.41 4.40
CA MET A 190 5.11 14.12 4.07
C MET A 190 5.97 14.34 5.31
N TYR A 191 6.76 13.34 5.66
CA TYR A 191 7.69 13.39 6.78
C TYR A 191 9.11 13.13 6.33
N LYS A 192 10.07 13.66 7.04
CA LYS A 192 11.48 13.29 6.86
C LYS A 192 11.68 11.84 7.30
N LEU A 193 12.10 10.97 6.38
CA LEU A 193 12.21 9.53 6.58
C LEU A 193 13.06 9.18 7.81
N SER A 194 14.18 9.88 8.00
CA SER A 194 15.13 9.58 9.06
C SER A 194 14.60 9.83 10.47
N ASN A 195 13.73 10.85 10.67
CA ASN A 195 13.34 11.28 12.01
C ASN A 195 11.85 11.54 12.20
N GLY A 196 11.00 11.38 11.17
CA GLY A 196 9.55 11.59 11.28
C GLY A 196 9.13 13.06 11.51
N GLU A 197 10.02 14.03 11.19
CA GLU A 197 9.65 15.45 11.20
C GLU A 197 8.68 15.73 10.06
N LEU A 198 7.53 16.40 10.36
CA LEU A 198 6.58 16.77 9.33
C LEU A 198 7.16 17.84 8.43
N LEU A 199 7.24 17.55 7.14
CA LEU A 199 7.72 18.46 6.10
C LEU A 199 6.57 19.29 5.50
N ASP A 200 5.48 18.61 5.10
CA ASP A 200 4.35 19.26 4.44
C ASP A 200 3.08 18.38 4.46
N THR A 201 1.97 18.93 3.96
CA THR A 201 0.73 18.19 3.76
C THR A 201 0.03 18.62 2.48
N ILE A 202 -0.65 17.68 1.83
CA ILE A 202 -1.47 17.94 0.63
C ILE A 202 -2.88 17.40 0.87
N LYS A 203 -3.87 18.27 0.77
CA LYS A 203 -5.27 17.86 0.76
C LYS A 203 -5.59 17.24 -0.59
N LEU A 204 -6.10 16.00 -0.58
CA LEU A 204 -6.52 15.31 -1.80
C LEU A 204 -7.81 15.92 -2.37
N ALA A 205 -8.10 15.65 -3.63
CA ALA A 205 -9.35 16.06 -4.24
C ALA A 205 -10.51 15.12 -3.87
N LYS A 206 -10.21 13.85 -3.55
CA LYS A 206 -11.22 12.82 -3.29
C LYS A 206 -11.20 12.33 -1.83
N LYS A 207 -12.30 11.68 -1.46
CA LYS A 207 -12.55 11.11 -0.14
C LYS A 207 -12.14 9.63 -0.12
N ASN A 208 -11.89 9.12 1.09
CA ASN A 208 -11.61 7.70 1.33
C ASN A 208 -10.50 7.16 0.43
N PRO A 209 -9.28 7.72 0.49
CA PRO A 209 -8.14 7.12 -0.20
C PRO A 209 -7.82 5.75 0.41
N THR A 210 -7.39 4.80 -0.42
CA THR A 210 -7.15 3.41 -0.02
C THR A 210 -5.72 2.96 -0.19
N ALA A 211 -5.02 3.51 -1.18
CA ALA A 211 -3.63 3.16 -1.46
C ALA A 211 -2.95 4.26 -2.28
N MET A 212 -1.63 4.25 -2.30
CA MET A 212 -0.81 5.11 -3.16
C MET A 212 0.33 4.32 -3.80
N GLY A 213 0.98 4.90 -4.80
CA GLY A 213 2.16 4.29 -5.44
C GLY A 213 2.81 5.23 -6.44
N PHE A 214 4.12 5.07 -6.61
CA PHE A 214 4.94 5.87 -7.52
C PHE A 214 5.08 5.22 -8.89
N ALA A 215 4.89 6.01 -9.95
CA ALA A 215 5.23 5.66 -11.31
C ALA A 215 5.70 6.92 -12.07
N ASP A 216 6.68 6.81 -12.96
CA ASP A 216 7.25 7.94 -13.69
C ASP A 216 7.61 9.15 -12.83
N GLY A 217 8.11 8.93 -11.61
CA GLY A 217 8.43 9.99 -10.64
C GLY A 217 7.23 10.77 -10.11
N LYS A 218 6.00 10.27 -10.30
CA LYS A 218 4.75 10.86 -9.83
C LYS A 218 4.10 9.95 -8.81
N LEU A 219 3.49 10.54 -7.79
CA LEU A 219 2.67 9.81 -6.83
C LEU A 219 1.22 9.79 -7.31
N TYR A 220 0.67 8.59 -7.39
CA TYR A 220 -0.74 8.35 -7.66
C TYR A 220 -1.43 7.87 -6.38
N VAL A 221 -2.69 8.29 -6.19
CA VAL A 221 -3.52 7.92 -5.04
C VAL A 221 -4.83 7.34 -5.55
N ALA A 222 -5.17 6.17 -5.07
CA ALA A 222 -6.43 5.50 -5.33
C ALA A 222 -7.45 5.87 -4.26
N SER A 223 -8.71 6.08 -4.65
CA SER A 223 -9.79 6.48 -3.75
C SER A 223 -11.05 5.65 -3.99
N LEU A 224 -11.59 5.08 -2.90
CA LEU A 224 -12.82 4.32 -2.90
C LEU A 224 -14.06 5.24 -2.94
N GLY A 225 -13.97 6.42 -2.35
CA GLY A 225 -15.10 7.32 -2.15
C GLY A 225 -16.03 6.90 -1.02
N GLU A 226 -17.23 7.46 -0.97
CA GLU A 226 -18.25 7.07 0.01
C GLU A 226 -18.98 5.81 -0.45
N TYR A 227 -19.40 4.99 0.51
CA TYR A 227 -20.30 3.87 0.24
C TYR A 227 -21.70 4.39 -0.04
N ASN A 228 -22.42 3.71 -0.96
CA ASN A 228 -23.84 3.95 -1.18
C ASN A 228 -24.70 3.19 -0.14
N GLU A 229 -26.02 3.30 -0.23
CA GLU A 229 -26.98 2.69 0.70
C GLU A 229 -26.90 1.15 0.76
N THR A 230 -26.31 0.51 -0.25
CA THR A 230 -26.11 -0.95 -0.32
C THR A 230 -24.69 -1.39 0.03
N TYR A 231 -23.89 -0.50 0.61
CA TYR A 231 -22.46 -0.70 0.92
C TYR A 231 -21.59 -0.98 -0.32
N GLY A 232 -22.07 -0.65 -1.50
CA GLY A 232 -21.31 -0.64 -2.74
C GLY A 232 -20.72 0.75 -3.04
N THR A 233 -20.15 0.89 -4.23
CA THR A 233 -19.70 2.20 -4.74
C THR A 233 -20.35 2.49 -6.10
N ASP A 234 -20.70 3.76 -6.33
CA ASP A 234 -21.27 4.17 -7.60
C ASP A 234 -20.18 4.43 -8.65
N ALA A 235 -20.51 4.27 -9.91
CA ALA A 235 -19.65 4.62 -11.03
C ALA A 235 -19.79 6.13 -11.32
N ASP A 236 -19.19 6.96 -10.47
CA ASP A 236 -19.24 8.43 -10.53
C ASP A 236 -17.85 9.08 -10.56
N ASP A 237 -17.79 10.41 -10.52
CA ASP A 237 -16.55 11.18 -10.50
C ASP A 237 -16.07 11.54 -9.07
N ALA A 238 -16.75 11.05 -8.04
CA ALA A 238 -16.38 11.29 -6.64
C ALA A 238 -15.20 10.42 -6.18
N ARG A 239 -14.76 9.45 -6.99
CA ARG A 239 -13.75 8.42 -6.70
C ARG A 239 -12.88 8.15 -7.91
N GLY A 240 -11.80 7.37 -7.75
CA GLY A 240 -10.92 6.98 -8.85
C GLY A 240 -9.43 7.10 -8.50
N ILE A 241 -8.61 7.43 -9.48
CA ILE A 241 -7.16 7.57 -9.36
C ILE A 241 -6.77 9.04 -9.57
N GLU A 242 -6.08 9.60 -8.61
CA GLU A 242 -5.55 10.97 -8.62
C GLU A 242 -4.04 10.97 -8.82
N VAL A 243 -3.47 12.03 -9.36
CA VAL A 243 -2.03 12.32 -9.36
C VAL A 243 -1.75 13.53 -8.46
N VAL A 244 -0.66 13.45 -7.70
CA VAL A 244 -0.22 14.51 -6.79
C VAL A 244 0.73 15.46 -7.51
N ASP A 245 0.43 16.76 -7.46
CA ASP A 245 1.32 17.85 -7.89
C ASP A 245 1.93 18.50 -6.64
N PHE A 246 3.15 18.08 -6.31
CA PHE A 246 3.86 18.57 -5.12
C PHE A 246 4.16 20.06 -5.18
N ALA A 247 4.45 20.61 -6.38
CA ALA A 247 4.76 22.02 -6.55
C ALA A 247 3.54 22.90 -6.29
N LYS A 248 2.35 22.44 -6.68
CA LYS A 248 1.08 23.14 -6.47
C LYS A 248 0.36 22.71 -5.19
N LYS A 249 0.92 21.75 -4.45
CA LYS A 249 0.35 21.16 -3.22
C LYS A 249 -1.11 20.74 -3.39
N LYS A 250 -1.41 20.04 -4.45
CA LYS A 250 -2.76 19.55 -4.76
C LYS A 250 -2.72 18.24 -5.54
N SER A 251 -3.81 17.49 -5.48
CA SER A 251 -4.03 16.37 -6.39
C SER A 251 -5.06 16.71 -7.46
N SER A 252 -5.08 15.93 -8.52
CA SER A 252 -6.06 16.05 -9.59
C SER A 252 -6.41 14.67 -10.17
N MET A 253 -7.65 14.51 -10.62
CA MET A 253 -8.16 13.26 -11.18
C MET A 253 -7.44 12.89 -12.48
N VAL A 254 -6.97 11.65 -12.55
CA VAL A 254 -6.42 11.01 -13.76
C VAL A 254 -7.49 10.17 -14.43
N VAL A 255 -8.11 9.26 -13.67
CA VAL A 255 -9.20 8.38 -14.14
C VAL A 255 -10.26 8.31 -13.05
N ASP A 256 -11.49 8.66 -13.38
CA ASP A 256 -12.61 8.68 -12.45
C ASP A 256 -13.35 7.32 -12.37
N GLY A 257 -14.20 7.19 -11.36
CA GLY A 257 -15.00 6.00 -11.13
C GLY A 257 -16.03 5.72 -12.23
N LYS A 258 -16.46 6.73 -13.01
CA LYS A 258 -17.32 6.52 -14.20
C LYS A 258 -16.61 5.64 -15.22
N LYS A 259 -15.32 5.92 -15.44
CA LYS A 259 -14.49 5.18 -16.39
C LYS A 259 -14.03 3.83 -15.85
N LEU A 260 -13.78 3.75 -14.53
CA LEU A 260 -13.40 2.51 -13.85
C LEU A 260 -14.60 1.56 -13.63
N GLY A 261 -15.79 2.10 -13.42
CA GLY A 261 -16.99 1.35 -13.06
C GLY A 261 -17.24 1.22 -11.55
N GLY A 262 -16.53 1.99 -10.72
CA GLY A 262 -16.63 1.97 -9.25
C GLY A 262 -15.46 2.65 -8.57
N GLY A 263 -15.34 2.48 -7.24
CA GLY A 263 -14.23 2.98 -6.45
C GLY A 263 -13.04 2.02 -6.45
N VAL A 264 -11.85 2.52 -6.16
CA VAL A 264 -10.63 1.69 -6.12
C VAL A 264 -10.40 1.20 -4.70
N TYR A 265 -10.39 -0.12 -4.51
CA TYR A 265 -10.21 -0.79 -3.22
C TYR A 265 -8.74 -1.14 -2.95
N ALA A 266 -8.07 -1.78 -3.92
CA ALA A 266 -6.64 -2.08 -3.89
C ALA A 266 -5.98 -1.58 -5.17
N PHE A 267 -4.69 -1.25 -5.10
CA PHE A 267 -3.98 -0.55 -6.15
C PHE A 267 -2.52 -0.97 -6.18
N ALA A 268 -2.02 -1.28 -7.36
CA ALA A 268 -0.60 -1.47 -7.62
C ALA A 268 -0.22 -0.72 -8.90
N VAL A 269 1.00 -0.20 -8.97
CA VAL A 269 1.49 0.55 -10.13
C VAL A 269 2.80 -0.08 -10.58
N ASP A 270 2.97 -0.27 -11.88
CA ASP A 270 4.26 -0.63 -12.44
C ASP A 270 5.12 0.61 -12.74
N PRO A 271 6.44 0.45 -12.86
CA PRO A 271 7.34 1.57 -13.14
C PRO A 271 7.03 2.30 -14.45
N ASP A 272 6.42 1.62 -15.44
CA ASP A 272 6.10 2.15 -16.77
C ASP A 272 4.80 2.98 -16.80
N GLY A 273 4.16 3.19 -15.65
CA GLY A 273 2.95 4.00 -15.54
C GLY A 273 1.67 3.25 -15.91
N VAL A 274 1.66 1.93 -15.77
CA VAL A 274 0.43 1.14 -15.79
C VAL A 274 -0.01 0.85 -14.37
N ALA A 275 -1.25 1.19 -14.04
CA ALA A 275 -1.85 0.86 -12.78
C ALA A 275 -2.78 -0.35 -12.90
N TYR A 276 -2.83 -1.11 -11.83
CA TYR A 276 -3.76 -2.22 -11.63
C TYR A 276 -4.67 -1.86 -10.46
N ALA A 277 -5.96 -1.78 -10.71
CA ALA A 277 -6.96 -1.32 -9.75
C ALA A 277 -8.01 -2.38 -9.52
N ALA A 278 -8.15 -2.84 -8.27
CA ALA A 278 -9.29 -3.61 -7.83
C ALA A 278 -10.49 -2.67 -7.69
N VAL A 279 -11.44 -2.76 -8.60
CA VAL A 279 -12.57 -1.84 -8.69
C VAL A 279 -13.74 -2.37 -7.87
N TYR A 280 -13.93 -1.83 -6.68
CA TYR A 280 -15.01 -2.23 -5.80
C TYR A 280 -16.35 -1.67 -6.28
N LYS A 281 -17.27 -2.53 -6.64
CA LYS A 281 -18.66 -2.18 -6.93
C LYS A 281 -19.56 -2.54 -5.76
N THR A 282 -19.44 -3.77 -5.27
CA THR A 282 -20.09 -4.29 -4.07
C THR A 282 -19.32 -5.51 -3.56
N TRP A 283 -19.74 -6.06 -2.43
CA TRP A 283 -19.16 -7.28 -1.89
C TRP A 283 -19.27 -8.45 -2.88
N GLY A 284 -18.14 -9.08 -3.21
CA GLY A 284 -18.06 -10.18 -4.17
C GLY A 284 -18.08 -9.77 -5.65
N ASP A 285 -18.09 -8.45 -5.96
CA ASP A 285 -17.93 -7.92 -7.31
C ASP A 285 -16.81 -6.85 -7.30
N VAL A 286 -15.55 -7.32 -7.38
CA VAL A 286 -14.35 -6.47 -7.38
C VAL A 286 -13.46 -6.84 -8.58
N PRO A 287 -13.87 -6.50 -9.82
CA PRO A 287 -13.06 -6.76 -11.00
C PRO A 287 -11.75 -6.03 -10.99
N LEU A 288 -10.75 -6.59 -11.69
CA LEU A 288 -9.46 -5.97 -11.93
C LEU A 288 -9.49 -5.10 -13.19
N ALA A 289 -9.10 -3.84 -13.05
CA ALA A 289 -8.86 -2.93 -14.17
C ALA A 289 -7.35 -2.71 -14.37
N LYS A 290 -6.88 -2.85 -15.60
CA LYS A 290 -5.56 -2.38 -16.08
C LYS A 290 -5.72 -0.98 -16.65
N VAL A 291 -4.98 -0.02 -16.13
CA VAL A 291 -5.11 1.41 -16.42
C VAL A 291 -3.80 1.97 -16.93
N ASN A 292 -3.75 2.47 -18.16
CA ASN A 292 -2.64 3.29 -18.62
C ASN A 292 -2.84 4.71 -18.07
N LEU A 293 -1.98 5.16 -17.18
CA LEU A 293 -2.12 6.44 -16.48
C LEU A 293 -1.89 7.66 -17.38
N SER A 294 -1.01 7.55 -18.39
CA SER A 294 -0.72 8.64 -19.32
C SER A 294 -1.83 8.80 -20.38
N GLU A 295 -2.29 7.70 -20.97
CA GLU A 295 -3.38 7.69 -21.96
C GLU A 295 -4.76 7.77 -21.32
N LYS A 296 -4.84 7.52 -19.99
CA LYS A 296 -6.09 7.43 -19.24
C LYS A 296 -7.02 6.35 -19.80
N SER A 297 -6.46 5.29 -20.38
CA SER A 297 -7.23 4.16 -20.93
C SER A 297 -7.44 3.10 -19.84
N VAL A 298 -8.60 2.43 -19.87
CA VAL A 298 -8.99 1.40 -18.90
C VAL A 298 -9.40 0.14 -19.65
N LYS A 299 -8.88 -1.01 -19.21
CA LYS A 299 -9.26 -2.34 -19.71
C LYS A 299 -9.51 -3.28 -18.53
N THR A 300 -10.59 -4.05 -18.58
CA THR A 300 -10.86 -5.10 -17.59
C THR A 300 -9.98 -6.31 -17.86
N VAL A 301 -9.40 -6.90 -16.81
CA VAL A 301 -8.71 -8.20 -16.84
C VAL A 301 -9.75 -9.27 -16.51
N SER A 302 -10.18 -10.02 -17.52
CA SER A 302 -11.31 -10.95 -17.42
C SER A 302 -10.99 -12.32 -16.82
N ASP A 303 -9.70 -12.61 -16.60
CA ASP A 303 -9.24 -13.90 -16.09
C ASP A 303 -9.49 -14.08 -14.58
N VAL A 304 -9.72 -12.96 -13.88
CA VAL A 304 -10.01 -12.88 -12.45
C VAL A 304 -11.36 -12.19 -12.22
N SER A 305 -12.02 -12.44 -11.10
CA SER A 305 -13.42 -12.03 -10.89
C SER A 305 -13.66 -11.20 -9.63
N ASP A 306 -12.97 -11.50 -8.54
CA ASP A 306 -13.14 -10.80 -7.26
C ASP A 306 -11.79 -10.55 -6.59
N VAL A 307 -11.16 -9.44 -6.96
CA VAL A 307 -9.85 -9.03 -6.45
C VAL A 307 -10.03 -8.15 -5.21
N SER A 308 -10.50 -8.74 -4.13
CA SER A 308 -10.78 -8.02 -2.89
C SER A 308 -9.56 -8.03 -1.95
N GLY A 309 -8.60 -7.18 -2.22
CA GLY A 309 -7.62 -6.79 -1.23
C GLY A 309 -6.17 -7.13 -1.50
N SER A 310 -5.82 -7.84 -2.56
CA SER A 310 -4.42 -8.20 -2.75
C SER A 310 -3.95 -8.08 -4.19
N LEU A 311 -3.11 -7.08 -4.42
CA LEU A 311 -2.38 -6.84 -5.67
C LEU A 311 -0.94 -6.48 -5.32
N VAL A 312 0.04 -7.19 -5.89
CA VAL A 312 1.46 -6.84 -5.74
C VAL A 312 2.14 -6.96 -7.10
N PHE A 313 2.73 -5.88 -7.56
CA PHE A 313 3.52 -5.87 -8.78
C PHE A 313 4.98 -6.19 -8.45
N ASP A 314 5.53 -7.15 -9.18
CA ASP A 314 6.93 -7.51 -9.15
C ASP A 314 7.65 -6.75 -10.27
N ASP A 315 8.39 -5.72 -9.91
CA ASP A 315 9.12 -4.83 -10.84
C ASP A 315 10.34 -5.50 -11.49
N VAL A 316 10.89 -6.54 -10.87
CA VAL A 316 12.02 -7.31 -11.42
C VAL A 316 11.56 -8.28 -12.48
N ASP A 317 10.53 -9.07 -12.19
CA ASP A 317 9.99 -10.04 -13.14
C ASP A 317 8.95 -9.45 -14.12
N GLY A 318 8.51 -8.21 -13.88
CA GLY A 318 7.50 -7.53 -14.71
C GLY A 318 6.12 -8.18 -14.64
N VAL A 319 5.75 -8.76 -13.50
CA VAL A 319 4.49 -9.48 -13.33
C VAL A 319 3.66 -8.96 -12.16
N LEU A 320 2.34 -9.09 -12.26
CA LEU A 320 1.42 -8.80 -11.18
C LEU A 320 0.95 -10.10 -10.51
N TYR A 321 1.08 -10.19 -9.20
CA TYR A 321 0.43 -11.22 -8.41
C TYR A 321 -0.94 -10.73 -7.94
N ILE A 322 -1.95 -11.60 -8.04
CA ILE A 322 -3.37 -11.26 -7.81
C ILE A 322 -4.00 -12.31 -6.91
N GLY A 323 -4.61 -11.88 -5.80
CA GLY A 323 -5.48 -12.67 -4.97
C GLY A 323 -6.93 -12.57 -5.46
N ASP A 324 -7.46 -13.64 -6.07
CA ASP A 324 -8.87 -13.73 -6.47
C ASP A 324 -9.65 -14.53 -5.41
N ARG A 325 -10.73 -13.96 -4.91
CA ARG A 325 -11.63 -14.57 -3.91
C ARG A 325 -12.97 -15.01 -4.50
N GLY A 326 -13.15 -14.82 -5.80
CA GLY A 326 -14.36 -15.24 -6.51
C GLY A 326 -14.47 -16.75 -6.70
N SER A 327 -15.39 -17.16 -7.55
CA SER A 327 -15.69 -18.58 -7.81
C SER A 327 -14.51 -19.39 -8.38
N LYS A 328 -13.53 -18.71 -8.97
CA LYS A 328 -12.27 -19.29 -9.45
C LYS A 328 -11.10 -19.03 -8.51
N GLY A 329 -11.37 -18.65 -7.28
CA GLY A 329 -10.45 -18.11 -6.30
C GLY A 329 -9.06 -18.77 -6.23
N GLY A 330 -8.06 -18.01 -5.81
CA GLY A 330 -6.67 -18.42 -5.64
C GLY A 330 -5.67 -17.33 -5.97
N LEU A 331 -4.39 -17.71 -5.97
CA LEU A 331 -3.29 -16.86 -6.40
C LEU A 331 -3.11 -16.96 -7.91
N TYR A 332 -2.99 -15.81 -8.57
CA TYR A 332 -2.69 -15.71 -10.00
C TYR A 332 -1.43 -14.90 -10.25
N LYS A 333 -0.68 -15.29 -11.28
CA LYS A 333 0.43 -14.54 -11.89
C LYS A 333 -0.05 -13.97 -13.23
N TYR A 334 0.01 -12.64 -13.40
CA TYR A 334 -0.41 -11.94 -14.61
C TYR A 334 0.79 -11.30 -15.30
N ASP A 335 1.04 -11.70 -16.56
CA ASP A 335 2.17 -11.26 -17.39
C ASP A 335 1.88 -10.01 -18.24
N GLY A 336 0.80 -9.29 -17.92
CA GLY A 336 0.32 -8.15 -18.71
C GLY A 336 -0.65 -8.54 -19.83
N LYS A 337 -0.83 -9.84 -20.12
CA LYS A 337 -1.72 -10.39 -21.16
C LYS A 337 -2.68 -11.43 -20.61
N LYS A 338 -2.18 -12.35 -19.78
CA LYS A 338 -2.95 -13.48 -19.25
C LYS A 338 -2.66 -13.68 -17.76
N ALA A 339 -3.69 -13.95 -16.97
CA ALA A 339 -3.54 -14.42 -15.61
C ALA A 339 -3.50 -15.96 -15.58
N THR A 340 -2.45 -16.52 -14.99
CA THR A 340 -2.26 -17.95 -14.82
C THR A 340 -2.37 -18.28 -13.34
N LYS A 341 -3.27 -19.20 -13.00
CA LYS A 341 -3.46 -19.65 -11.61
C LYS A 341 -2.26 -20.45 -11.14
N ILE A 342 -1.84 -20.21 -9.90
CA ILE A 342 -0.82 -20.99 -9.20
C ILE A 342 -1.55 -22.08 -8.42
N ASP A 343 -1.04 -23.33 -8.52
CA ASP A 343 -1.63 -24.47 -7.83
C ASP A 343 -1.57 -24.29 -6.31
N ALA A 344 -2.59 -24.78 -5.62
CA ALA A 344 -2.74 -24.66 -4.18
C ALA A 344 -3.26 -25.95 -3.56
N PRO A 345 -2.91 -26.24 -2.30
CA PRO A 345 -3.53 -27.32 -1.54
C PRO A 345 -5.03 -27.15 -1.44
N LYS A 346 -5.77 -28.28 -1.33
CA LYS A 346 -7.24 -28.24 -1.26
C LYS A 346 -7.79 -27.54 -0.01
N ASP A 347 -6.99 -27.52 1.05
CA ASP A 347 -7.29 -26.90 2.33
C ASP A 347 -6.77 -25.46 2.44
N ALA A 348 -6.11 -24.93 1.40
CA ALA A 348 -5.65 -23.55 1.40
C ALA A 348 -6.84 -22.57 1.49
N LEU A 349 -6.72 -21.62 2.41
CA LEU A 349 -7.73 -20.59 2.61
C LEU A 349 -7.75 -19.56 1.45
N PRO A 350 -8.87 -18.85 1.23
CA PRO A 350 -8.96 -17.81 0.22
C PRO A 350 -7.88 -16.74 0.39
N VAL A 351 -7.24 -16.34 -0.72
CA VAL A 351 -6.12 -15.39 -0.70
C VAL A 351 -6.58 -13.98 -0.33
N TYR A 352 -5.99 -13.43 0.73
CA TYR A 352 -6.25 -12.09 1.26
C TYR A 352 -5.03 -11.17 1.16
N GLY A 353 -3.82 -11.71 1.25
CA GLY A 353 -2.58 -10.96 1.24
C GLY A 353 -1.54 -11.63 0.36
N ILE A 354 -0.66 -10.83 -0.25
CA ILE A 354 0.49 -11.28 -1.02
C ILE A 354 1.68 -10.43 -0.61
N ALA A 355 2.84 -11.02 -0.41
CA ALA A 355 4.09 -10.31 -0.20
C ALA A 355 5.21 -10.91 -1.05
N LEU A 356 6.12 -10.04 -1.49
CA LEU A 356 7.34 -10.40 -2.19
C LEU A 356 8.52 -10.14 -1.26
N VAL A 357 9.37 -11.15 -1.05
CA VAL A 357 10.57 -11.06 -0.20
C VAL A 357 11.80 -11.30 -1.07
N ARG A 358 12.75 -10.36 -1.08
CA ARG A 358 14.03 -10.41 -1.80
C ARG A 358 15.20 -10.13 -0.88
#